data_3bf8929efa0e278763b5f82efa234cfd
#
_entry.id   3bf8929efa0e278763b5f82efa234cfd
#
_cell.length_a   1.000
_cell.length_b   1.000
_cell.length_c   1.000
_cell.angle_alpha   90.00
_cell.angle_beta   90.00
_cell.angle_gamma   90.00
#
_symmetry.space_group_name_H-M   'P 1'
#
loop_
_entity.id
_entity.type
_entity.pdbx_description
1 polymer ?
#
loop_
_entity_poly.entity_id
_entity_poly.type
_entity_poly.pdbx_seq_one_letter_code
_entity_poly.pdbx_strand_id
1 'polypeptide(L)'
;MAEPVALAALALDAGLGWPARLHARTGHPVGAFARLVSGCERCWNRRGYGDFARRVLGTATVALLIAFAALGALTVECAIRWGVGPLAWPVLALAAWPALAQRSLDDHVRPVIAALARDDLPAARKAVGRIVGRDTAALDHAGI
;
A
#
# COMPACT_ATOMS: atom_id res chain seq x y z
N MET A 1 15.85 -7.84 16.69
CA MET A 1 15.62 -6.37 16.75
C MET A 1 14.60 -5.83 15.73
N ALA A 2 13.96 -6.70 14.94
CA ALA A 2 12.89 -6.29 14.03
C ALA A 2 11.55 -5.97 14.75
N GLU A 3 11.25 -6.69 15.84
CA GLU A 3 10.00 -6.54 16.59
C GLU A 3 9.73 -5.13 17.14
N PRO A 4 10.67 -4.46 17.81
CA PRO A 4 10.40 -3.10 18.32
C PRO A 4 10.20 -2.08 17.21
N VAL A 5 10.87 -2.25 16.05
CA VAL A 5 10.68 -1.39 14.87
C VAL A 5 9.27 -1.53 14.31
N ALA A 6 8.80 -2.76 14.13
CA ALA A 6 7.48 -3.05 13.59
C ALA A 6 6.36 -2.53 14.52
N LEU A 7 6.48 -2.81 15.83
CA LEU A 7 5.50 -2.34 16.82
C LEU A 7 5.45 -0.81 16.91
N ALA A 8 6.60 -0.13 16.89
CA ALA A 8 6.63 1.33 16.92
C ALA A 8 6.05 1.93 15.65
N ALA A 9 6.36 1.37 14.46
CA ALA A 9 5.79 1.81 13.20
C ALA A 9 4.26 1.61 13.15
N LEU A 10 3.75 0.46 13.63
CA LEU A 10 2.31 0.20 13.76
C LEU A 10 1.63 1.18 14.74
N ALA A 11 2.24 1.46 15.88
CA ALA A 11 1.71 2.42 16.83
C ALA A 11 1.66 3.84 16.25
N LEU A 12 2.68 4.24 15.48
CA LEU A 12 2.70 5.52 14.78
C LEU A 12 1.58 5.59 13.74
N ASP A 13 1.39 4.53 12.94
CA ASP A 13 0.33 4.50 11.94
C ASP A 13 -1.07 4.51 12.59
N ALA A 14 -1.30 3.73 13.63
CA ALA A 14 -2.56 3.70 14.35
C ALA A 14 -2.91 5.07 14.98
N GLY A 15 -1.92 5.77 15.53
CA GLY A 15 -2.12 7.05 16.20
C GLY A 15 -2.20 8.25 15.25
N LEU A 16 -1.28 8.33 14.31
CA LEU A 16 -1.11 9.50 13.43
C LEU A 16 -1.70 9.31 12.04
N GLY A 17 -1.76 8.04 11.54
CA GLY A 17 -2.06 7.77 10.15
C GLY A 17 -1.05 8.43 9.21
N TRP A 18 -1.36 8.53 7.92
CA TRP A 18 -0.53 9.26 6.97
C TRP A 18 -1.04 10.70 6.81
N PRO A 19 -0.30 11.72 7.31
CA PRO A 19 -0.79 13.09 7.31
C PRO A 19 -1.07 13.62 5.90
N ALA A 20 -2.26 14.13 5.66
CA ALA A 20 -2.70 14.62 4.34
C ALA A 20 -1.75 15.70 3.75
N ARG A 21 -1.16 16.56 4.61
CA ARG A 21 -0.20 17.58 4.19
C ARG A 21 1.10 16.97 3.67
N LEU A 22 1.54 15.88 4.28
CA LEU A 22 2.75 15.15 3.85
C LEU A 22 2.46 14.42 2.55
N HIS A 23 1.30 13.75 2.47
CA HIS A 23 0.84 13.12 1.23
C HIS A 23 0.81 14.08 0.04
N ALA A 24 0.29 15.29 0.24
CA ALA A 24 0.21 16.30 -0.83
C ALA A 24 1.58 16.78 -1.33
N ARG A 25 2.61 16.76 -0.46
CA ARG A 25 3.96 17.24 -0.81
C ARG A 25 4.88 16.16 -1.37
N THR A 26 4.85 14.97 -0.81
CA THR A 26 5.78 13.87 -1.13
C THR A 26 5.14 12.74 -1.93
N GLY A 27 3.80 12.73 -2.02
CA GLY A 27 3.05 11.59 -2.50
C GLY A 27 3.10 10.43 -1.50
N HIS A 28 2.56 9.29 -1.89
CA HIS A 28 2.68 8.04 -1.13
C HIS A 28 3.74 7.15 -1.78
N PRO A 29 4.58 6.45 -0.99
CA PRO A 29 5.59 5.53 -1.53
C PRO A 29 5.02 4.53 -2.56
N VAL A 30 3.77 4.12 -2.37
CA VAL A 30 3.02 3.25 -3.31
C VAL A 30 2.94 3.83 -4.73
N GLY A 31 3.01 5.14 -4.89
CA GLY A 31 3.04 5.79 -6.20
C GLY A 31 4.28 5.43 -7.04
N ALA A 32 5.41 5.11 -6.39
CA ALA A 32 6.60 4.63 -7.09
C ALA A 32 6.35 3.24 -7.69
N PHE A 33 5.73 2.35 -6.92
CA PHE A 33 5.32 1.02 -7.39
C PHE A 33 4.31 1.12 -8.54
N ALA A 34 3.32 1.98 -8.44
CA ALA A 34 2.33 2.20 -9.51
C ALA A 34 3.00 2.67 -10.80
N ARG A 35 3.99 3.57 -10.73
CA ARG A 35 4.76 4.00 -11.91
C ARG A 35 5.57 2.86 -12.53
N LEU A 36 6.19 2.03 -11.70
CA LEU A 36 6.96 0.87 -12.14
C LEU A 36 6.05 -0.15 -12.86
N VAL A 37 4.91 -0.51 -12.25
CA VAL A 37 3.92 -1.41 -12.84
C VAL A 37 3.42 -0.86 -14.18
N SER A 38 3.00 0.41 -14.22
CA SER A 38 2.52 1.04 -15.45
C SER A 38 3.60 1.11 -16.54
N GLY A 39 4.87 1.27 -16.15
CA GLY A 39 6.00 1.18 -17.07
C GLY A 39 6.15 -0.20 -17.69
N CYS A 40 6.18 -1.23 -16.85
CA CYS A 40 6.23 -2.63 -17.30
C CYS A 40 5.02 -2.99 -18.17
N GLU A 41 3.82 -2.58 -17.78
CA GLU A 41 2.61 -2.85 -18.53
C GLU A 41 2.67 -2.23 -19.95
N ARG A 42 3.06 -0.96 -20.06
CA ARG A 42 3.20 -0.30 -21.37
C ARG A 42 4.25 -0.96 -22.26
N CYS A 43 5.35 -1.45 -21.67
CA CYS A 43 6.44 -2.05 -22.43
C CYS A 43 6.18 -3.52 -22.80
N TRP A 44 5.56 -4.28 -21.90
CA TRP A 44 5.54 -5.73 -21.92
C TRP A 44 4.16 -6.34 -22.18
N ASN A 45 3.07 -5.61 -21.88
CA ASN A 45 1.71 -6.11 -22.11
C ASN A 45 1.21 -5.69 -23.52
N ARG A 46 1.82 -6.24 -24.56
CA ARG A 46 1.45 -5.94 -25.95
C ARG A 46 0.47 -6.99 -26.49
N ARG A 47 -0.53 -6.55 -27.26
CA ARG A 47 -1.57 -7.43 -27.84
C ARG A 47 -1.01 -8.53 -28.75
N GLY A 48 0.18 -8.35 -29.34
CA GLY A 48 0.84 -9.33 -30.20
C GLY A 48 1.55 -10.47 -29.46
N TYR A 49 1.65 -10.42 -28.12
CA TYR A 49 2.30 -11.48 -27.36
C TYR A 49 1.31 -12.61 -27.03
N GLY A 50 1.76 -13.87 -27.22
CA GLY A 50 1.01 -15.04 -26.77
C GLY A 50 0.93 -15.11 -25.24
N ASP A 51 0.02 -15.96 -24.73
CA ASP A 51 -0.26 -16.09 -23.29
C ASP A 51 0.96 -16.50 -22.47
N PHE A 52 1.82 -17.36 -23.02
CA PHE A 52 3.06 -17.76 -22.35
C PHE A 52 4.00 -16.55 -22.13
N ALA A 53 4.23 -15.75 -23.18
CA ALA A 53 5.07 -14.56 -23.07
C ALA A 53 4.51 -13.55 -22.05
N ARG A 54 3.18 -13.33 -22.04
CA ARG A 54 2.53 -12.47 -21.07
C ARG A 54 2.71 -12.96 -19.63
N ARG A 55 2.59 -14.27 -19.39
CA ARG A 55 2.84 -14.84 -18.07
C ARG A 55 4.28 -14.66 -17.62
N VAL A 56 5.25 -14.93 -18.48
CA VAL A 56 6.68 -14.74 -18.18
C VAL A 56 6.97 -13.27 -17.83
N LEU A 57 6.48 -12.34 -18.65
CA LEU A 57 6.68 -10.91 -18.43
C LEU A 57 5.95 -10.41 -17.18
N GLY A 58 4.75 -10.94 -16.88
CA GLY A 58 4.06 -10.67 -15.62
C GLY A 58 4.85 -11.15 -14.41
N THR A 59 5.40 -12.37 -14.45
CA THR A 59 6.28 -12.89 -13.39
C THR A 59 7.54 -12.04 -13.25
N ALA A 60 8.16 -11.61 -14.36
CA ALA A 60 9.30 -10.71 -14.34
C ALA A 60 8.96 -9.34 -13.70
N THR A 61 7.75 -8.82 -13.96
CA THR A 61 7.27 -7.59 -13.30
C THR A 61 7.19 -7.76 -11.79
N VAL A 62 6.63 -8.88 -11.30
CA VAL A 62 6.56 -9.18 -9.87
C VAL A 62 7.96 -9.31 -9.26
N ALA A 63 8.87 -10.03 -9.92
CA ALA A 63 10.26 -10.15 -9.47
C ALA A 63 10.96 -8.78 -9.39
N LEU A 64 10.73 -7.91 -10.37
CA LEU A 64 11.27 -6.55 -10.38
C LEU A 64 10.71 -5.69 -9.24
N LEU A 65 9.41 -5.82 -8.93
CA LEU A 65 8.78 -5.12 -7.80
C LEU A 65 9.36 -5.59 -6.46
N ILE A 66 9.53 -6.90 -6.29
CA ILE A 66 10.14 -7.46 -5.07
C ILE A 66 11.59 -6.97 -4.94
N ALA A 67 12.38 -7.02 -6.01
CA ALA A 67 13.75 -6.54 -6.01
C ALA A 67 13.83 -5.03 -5.68
N PHE A 68 12.97 -4.23 -6.28
CA PHE A 68 12.87 -2.79 -6.01
C PHE A 68 12.54 -2.51 -4.53
N ALA A 69 11.55 -3.21 -3.98
CA ALA A 69 11.17 -3.06 -2.58
C ALA A 69 12.29 -3.51 -1.63
N ALA A 70 12.88 -4.68 -1.87
CA ALA A 70 13.94 -5.23 -1.03
C ALA A 70 15.20 -4.37 -1.06
N LEU A 71 15.67 -3.98 -2.24
CA LEU A 71 16.87 -3.14 -2.39
C LEU A 71 16.63 -1.75 -1.79
N GLY A 72 15.46 -1.17 -2.00
CA GLY A 72 15.08 0.11 -1.38
C GLY A 72 15.09 0.04 0.15
N ALA A 73 14.46 -0.99 0.72
CA ALA A 73 14.44 -1.19 2.16
C ALA A 73 15.83 -1.43 2.75
N LEU A 74 16.64 -2.29 2.11
CA LEU A 74 18.02 -2.56 2.54
C LEU A 74 18.90 -1.31 2.47
N THR A 75 18.76 -0.51 1.42
CA THR A 75 19.53 0.73 1.26
C THR A 75 19.19 1.72 2.38
N VAL A 76 17.90 1.91 2.67
CA VAL A 76 17.43 2.78 3.76
C VAL A 76 17.91 2.26 5.11
N GLU A 77 17.78 0.96 5.36
CA GLU A 77 18.22 0.34 6.61
C GLU A 77 19.73 0.51 6.81
N CYS A 78 20.54 0.19 5.80
CA CYS A 78 22.00 0.33 5.87
C CYS A 78 22.41 1.78 6.11
N ALA A 79 21.81 2.74 5.40
CA ALA A 79 22.10 4.16 5.57
C ALA A 79 21.78 4.66 6.98
N ILE A 80 20.61 4.27 7.53
CA ILE A 80 20.22 4.65 8.88
C ILE A 80 21.14 4.01 9.91
N ARG A 81 21.43 2.71 9.79
CA ARG A 81 22.34 2.01 10.74
C ARG A 81 23.75 2.60 10.73
N TRP A 82 24.25 2.95 9.56
CA TRP A 82 25.57 3.56 9.42
C TRP A 82 25.60 4.98 10.03
N GLY A 83 24.57 5.78 9.81
CA GLY A 83 24.53 7.18 10.27
C GLY A 83 24.19 7.35 11.76
N VAL A 84 23.37 6.46 12.34
CA VAL A 84 22.83 6.60 13.70
C VAL A 84 23.33 5.54 14.68
N GLY A 85 23.91 4.46 14.19
CA GLY A 85 24.46 3.39 15.01
C GLY A 85 23.43 2.66 15.87
N PRO A 86 23.70 2.43 17.20
CA PRO A 86 22.83 1.62 18.05
C PRO A 86 21.39 2.20 18.24
N LEU A 87 21.22 3.50 18.03
CA LEU A 87 19.91 4.19 18.13
C LEU A 87 19.15 4.19 16.81
N ALA A 88 19.51 3.36 15.84
CA ALA A 88 18.87 3.28 14.54
C ALA A 88 17.40 2.84 14.59
N TRP A 89 16.98 2.06 15.60
CA TRP A 89 15.63 1.48 15.64
C TRP A 89 14.47 2.49 15.62
N PRO A 90 14.50 3.65 16.34
CA PRO A 90 13.40 4.62 16.24
C PRO A 90 13.33 5.28 14.86
N VAL A 91 14.49 5.54 14.25
CA VAL A 91 14.56 6.13 12.92
C VAL A 91 14.07 5.13 11.87
N LEU A 92 14.38 3.84 12.03
CA LEU A 92 13.83 2.77 11.20
C LEU A 92 12.31 2.64 11.34
N ALA A 93 11.77 2.80 12.55
CA ALA A 93 10.33 2.81 12.76
C ALA A 93 9.65 3.98 12.02
N LEU A 94 10.24 5.17 12.08
CA LEU A 94 9.77 6.34 11.31
C LEU A 94 9.88 6.12 9.80
N ALA A 95 10.94 5.46 9.32
CA ALA A 95 11.12 5.14 7.90
C ALA A 95 10.15 4.04 7.41
N ALA A 96 9.80 3.09 8.27
CA ALA A 96 8.85 2.02 7.96
C ALA A 96 7.38 2.47 8.02
N TRP A 97 7.06 3.46 8.85
CA TRP A 97 5.70 3.98 9.03
C TRP A 97 4.95 4.27 7.72
N PRO A 98 5.52 4.96 6.69
CA PRO A 98 4.82 5.23 5.44
C PRO A 98 4.43 3.99 4.61
N ALA A 99 5.02 2.83 4.92
CA ALA A 99 4.68 1.57 4.27
C ALA A 99 3.46 0.87 4.90
N LEU A 100 2.95 1.39 6.02
CA LEU A 100 1.78 0.88 6.73
C LEU A 100 0.53 1.68 6.34
N ALA A 101 -0.61 1.02 6.39
CA ALA A 101 -1.89 1.62 6.02
C ALA A 101 -3.04 1.18 6.95
N GLN A 102 -2.73 0.76 8.18
CA GLN A 102 -3.72 0.26 9.14
C GLN A 102 -4.76 1.32 9.47
N ARG A 103 -4.34 2.55 9.78
CA ARG A 103 -5.22 3.67 10.05
C ARG A 103 -6.06 4.04 8.82
N SER A 104 -5.44 4.11 7.66
CA SER A 104 -6.14 4.40 6.41
C SER A 104 -7.20 3.35 6.09
N LEU A 105 -6.91 2.06 6.33
CA LEU A 105 -7.89 0.99 6.15
C LEU A 105 -9.06 1.14 7.11
N ASP A 106 -8.81 1.39 8.39
CA ASP A 106 -9.85 1.63 9.40
C ASP A 106 -10.75 2.82 9.01
N ASP A 107 -10.16 3.94 8.58
CA ASP A 107 -10.89 5.14 8.13
C ASP A 107 -11.79 4.87 6.90
N HIS A 108 -11.45 3.89 6.05
CA HIS A 108 -12.26 3.48 4.91
C HIS A 108 -13.32 2.44 5.27
N VAL A 109 -13.05 1.54 6.21
CA VAL A 109 -13.97 0.49 6.65
C VAL A 109 -15.08 1.04 7.54
N ARG A 110 -14.79 1.99 8.43
CA ARG A 110 -15.80 2.59 9.32
C ARG A 110 -17.05 3.14 8.60
N PRO A 111 -16.93 3.88 7.48
CA PRO A 111 -18.12 4.33 6.74
C PRO A 111 -18.96 3.18 6.16
N VAL A 112 -18.35 2.04 5.80
CA VAL A 112 -19.07 0.84 5.36
C VAL A 112 -19.91 0.28 6.50
N ILE A 113 -19.29 0.05 7.65
CA ILE A 113 -19.95 -0.44 8.87
C ILE A 113 -21.11 0.49 9.26
N ALA A 114 -20.87 1.80 9.27
CA ALA A 114 -21.87 2.79 9.64
C ALA A 114 -23.08 2.84 8.66
N ALA A 115 -22.83 2.60 7.37
CA ALA A 115 -23.91 2.55 6.37
C ALA A 115 -24.73 1.26 6.51
N LEU A 116 -24.07 0.10 6.69
CA LEU A 116 -24.75 -1.17 6.90
C LEU A 116 -25.57 -1.17 8.21
N ALA A 117 -25.06 -0.58 9.29
CA ALA A 117 -25.78 -0.46 10.55
C ALA A 117 -27.08 0.38 10.45
N ARG A 118 -27.17 1.23 9.42
CA ARG A 118 -28.39 2.03 9.13
C ARG A 118 -29.25 1.45 8.01
N ASP A 119 -28.92 0.26 7.53
CA ASP A 119 -29.57 -0.39 6.37
C ASP A 119 -29.51 0.47 5.09
N ASP A 120 -28.49 1.33 4.98
CA ASP A 120 -28.26 2.21 3.83
C ASP A 120 -27.33 1.53 2.81
N LEU A 121 -27.92 0.62 2.02
CA LEU A 121 -27.20 -0.13 1.01
C LEU A 121 -26.53 0.75 -0.07
N PRO A 122 -27.16 1.82 -0.59
CA PRO A 122 -26.52 2.73 -1.52
C PRO A 122 -25.26 3.40 -0.94
N ALA A 123 -25.32 3.87 0.31
CA ALA A 123 -24.14 4.46 0.98
C ALA A 123 -23.05 3.41 1.23
N ALA A 124 -23.43 2.17 1.62
CA ALA A 124 -22.50 1.07 1.82
C ALA A 124 -21.75 0.71 0.52
N ARG A 125 -22.46 0.59 -0.61
CA ARG A 125 -21.86 0.38 -1.94
C ARG A 125 -20.86 1.47 -2.31
N LYS A 126 -21.20 2.72 -2.09
CA LYS A 126 -20.32 3.87 -2.34
C LYS A 126 -19.08 3.83 -1.43
N ALA A 127 -19.24 3.44 -0.18
CA ALA A 127 -18.13 3.36 0.77
C ALA A 127 -17.18 2.21 0.42
N VAL A 128 -17.70 1.00 0.16
CA VAL A 128 -16.86 -0.14 -0.21
C VAL A 128 -16.17 0.06 -1.56
N GLY A 129 -16.78 0.77 -2.49
CA GLY A 129 -16.19 1.13 -3.78
C GLY A 129 -14.90 1.97 -3.67
N ARG A 130 -14.65 2.61 -2.51
CA ARG A 130 -13.40 3.31 -2.23
C ARG A 130 -12.27 2.37 -1.78
N ILE A 131 -12.62 1.16 -1.36
CA ILE A 131 -11.67 0.15 -0.86
C ILE A 131 -11.30 -0.82 -1.98
N VAL A 132 -12.29 -1.24 -2.76
CA VAL A 132 -12.12 -2.24 -3.81
C VAL A 132 -12.07 -1.58 -5.19
N GLY A 133 -11.16 -2.05 -6.06
CA GLY A 133 -11.01 -1.52 -7.42
C GLY A 133 -12.00 -2.12 -8.45
N ARG A 134 -13.23 -2.48 -8.02
CA ARG A 134 -14.25 -3.10 -8.88
C ARG A 134 -15.59 -2.39 -8.74
N ASP A 135 -16.49 -2.65 -9.69
CA ASP A 135 -17.86 -2.16 -9.60
C ASP A 135 -18.60 -2.81 -8.42
N THR A 136 -19.21 -1.97 -7.60
CA THR A 136 -19.94 -2.36 -6.38
C THR A 136 -21.45 -2.13 -6.51
N ALA A 137 -21.93 -1.66 -7.67
CA ALA A 137 -23.34 -1.25 -7.85
C ALA A 137 -24.32 -2.42 -7.68
N ALA A 138 -23.89 -3.64 -8.03
CA ALA A 138 -24.71 -4.84 -7.95
C ALA A 138 -24.58 -5.61 -6.63
N LEU A 139 -23.73 -5.19 -5.68
CA LEU A 139 -23.54 -5.89 -4.41
C LEU A 139 -24.78 -5.73 -3.52
N ASP A 140 -25.24 -6.82 -2.92
CA ASP A 140 -26.22 -6.84 -1.85
C ASP A 140 -25.56 -6.75 -0.46
N HIS A 141 -26.33 -6.86 0.62
CA HIS A 141 -25.80 -6.83 1.98
C HIS A 141 -24.80 -7.95 2.28
N ALA A 142 -24.94 -9.11 1.66
CA ALA A 142 -24.03 -10.23 1.85
C ALA A 142 -22.75 -10.09 1.00
N GLY A 143 -22.82 -9.30 -0.07
CA GLY A 143 -21.70 -9.03 -0.98
C GLY A 143 -20.78 -7.90 -0.53
N ILE A 144 -21.22 -7.06 0.43
CA ILE A 144 -20.45 -5.95 1.00
C ILE A 144 -19.71 -6.41 2.24
#